data_b21c8976e9092f604cf4691df4235be4
#
_entry.id   b21c8976e9092f604cf4691df4235be4
#
_cell.length_a   1.000
_cell.length_b   1.000
_cell.length_c   1.000
_cell.angle_alpha   90.00
_cell.angle_beta   90.00
_cell.angle_gamma   90.00
#
_symmetry.space_group_name_H-M   'P 1'
#
loop_
_entity.id
_entity.type
_entity.pdbx_description
1 polymer ?
#
loop_
_entity_poly.entity_id
_entity_poly.type
_entity_poly.pdbx_seq_one_letter_code
_entity_poly.pdbx_strand_id
1 'polypeptide(L)'
;AVSIMLEGNANMISDKYNSKKADNPDWYFNALAGLRINLGKSYTKKAKPVEEPAPAPAPKQEYVAPKPEPKPAPVEKKVEEIRRDIFFTINSYKIAPSEDAKIREVVDFLGKNPEAKVVVTGYADKGTGNERINDRIAAKRAAAVVWMLTKKYNIPSERITEESKGARVQPFAENAENRVTIMIAK
;
A
#
# COMPACT_ATOMS: atom_id res chain seq x y z
N ALA A 1 27.73 11.68 -16.24
CA ALA A 1 27.37 13.09 -16.42
C ALA A 1 27.20 13.74 -15.05
N VAL A 2 27.75 14.93 -14.91
CA VAL A 2 27.62 15.76 -13.71
C VAL A 2 26.66 16.90 -14.05
N SER A 3 25.64 17.11 -13.25
CA SER A 3 24.73 18.25 -13.39
C SER A 3 24.60 19.01 -12.07
N ILE A 4 24.55 20.31 -12.18
CA ILE A 4 24.31 21.21 -11.06
C ILE A 4 22.85 21.55 -11.07
N MET A 5 22.17 21.40 -9.94
CA MET A 5 20.79 21.80 -9.73
C MET A 5 20.77 22.98 -8.78
N LEU A 6 20.10 24.03 -9.20
CA LEU A 6 19.84 25.21 -8.38
C LEU A 6 18.34 25.32 -8.23
N GLU A 7 17.85 25.37 -7.00
CA GLU A 7 16.45 25.56 -6.69
C GLU A 7 16.30 26.75 -5.75
N GLY A 8 15.43 27.67 -6.12
CA GLY A 8 15.10 28.84 -5.31
C GLY A 8 13.61 28.88 -5.03
N ASN A 9 13.21 28.95 -3.77
CA ASN A 9 11.83 29.06 -3.35
C ASN A 9 11.62 30.37 -2.60
N ALA A 10 10.61 31.13 -3.01
CA ALA A 10 10.10 32.30 -2.30
C ALA A 10 8.77 31.95 -1.64
N ASN A 11 8.70 32.13 -0.33
CA ASN A 11 7.49 31.82 0.43
C ASN A 11 7.00 33.08 1.15
N MET A 12 5.69 33.30 1.06
CA MET A 12 4.98 34.35 1.76
C MET A 12 4.16 33.73 2.88
N ILE A 13 4.37 34.18 4.10
CA ILE A 13 3.60 33.76 5.26
C ILE A 13 2.60 34.86 5.59
N SER A 14 1.34 34.47 5.70
CA SER A 14 0.29 35.39 6.14
C SER A 14 0.49 35.75 7.61
N ASP A 15 0.40 37.04 7.91
CA ASP A 15 0.66 37.66 9.20
C ASP A 15 -0.28 37.27 10.37
N LYS A 16 -1.16 36.29 10.15
CA LYS A 16 -2.10 35.81 11.19
C LYS A 16 -1.45 35.10 12.39
N TYR A 17 -0.19 34.75 12.30
CA TYR A 17 0.48 33.92 13.29
C TYR A 17 1.62 34.58 14.07
N ASN A 18 2.09 35.75 13.67
CA ASN A 18 3.28 36.37 14.29
C ASN A 18 3.18 37.89 14.40
N SER A 19 1.99 38.47 14.49
CA SER A 19 1.87 39.91 14.36
C SER A 19 2.00 40.68 15.67
N LYS A 20 2.99 41.57 15.69
CA LYS A 20 2.91 42.84 16.46
C LYS A 20 2.41 44.00 15.61
N LYS A 21 2.22 43.84 14.31
CA LYS A 21 1.57 44.83 13.40
C LYS A 21 0.90 44.07 12.25
N ALA A 22 -0.41 44.23 12.11
CA ALA A 22 -1.18 43.80 10.96
C ALA A 22 -0.69 44.47 9.68
N ASP A 23 -0.75 43.75 8.55
CA ASP A 23 -0.55 44.20 7.16
C ASP A 23 0.91 44.14 6.61
N ASN A 24 1.80 43.37 7.16
CA ASN A 24 3.09 43.11 6.51
C ASN A 24 3.33 41.61 6.33
N PRO A 25 3.17 41.06 5.13
CA PRO A 25 3.50 39.64 4.88
C PRO A 25 5.00 39.41 5.01
N ASP A 26 5.34 38.41 5.81
CA ASP A 26 6.74 37.96 5.94
C ASP A 26 7.14 37.11 4.75
N TRP A 27 8.25 37.47 4.13
CA TRP A 27 8.86 36.74 3.05
C TRP A 27 10.10 36.01 3.53
N TYR A 28 10.22 34.72 3.22
CA TYR A 28 11.48 34.04 3.35
C TYR A 28 11.88 33.36 2.06
N PHE A 29 13.18 33.39 1.78
CA PHE A 29 13.77 32.85 0.56
C PHE A 29 14.69 31.69 0.94
N ASN A 30 14.49 30.55 0.28
CA ASN A 30 15.37 29.41 0.39
C ASN A 30 16.09 29.20 -0.93
N ALA A 31 17.41 29.08 -0.89
CA ALA A 31 18.22 28.69 -2.03
C ALA A 31 18.91 27.36 -1.72
N LEU A 32 18.72 26.38 -2.59
CA LEU A 32 19.35 25.07 -2.51
C LEU A 32 20.25 24.88 -3.72
N ALA A 33 21.50 24.51 -3.49
CA ALA A 33 22.43 24.09 -4.52
C ALA A 33 22.73 22.60 -4.35
N GLY A 34 22.51 21.82 -5.37
CA GLY A 34 22.76 20.38 -5.38
C GLY A 34 23.65 19.94 -6.53
N LEU A 35 24.56 19.00 -6.27
CA LEU A 35 25.34 18.34 -7.28
C LEU A 35 24.82 16.92 -7.49
N ARG A 36 24.37 16.64 -8.72
CA ARG A 36 23.95 15.30 -9.12
C ARG A 36 25.04 14.66 -9.98
N ILE A 37 25.60 13.56 -9.50
CA ILE A 37 26.59 12.77 -10.23
C ILE A 37 25.90 11.47 -10.69
N ASN A 38 25.72 11.31 -12.00
CA ASN A 38 25.21 10.07 -12.57
C ASN A 38 26.39 9.12 -12.85
N LEU A 39 26.54 8.10 -12.02
CA LEU A 39 27.60 7.09 -12.11
C LEU A 39 27.21 5.86 -12.96
N GLY A 40 26.17 5.94 -13.76
CA GLY A 40 25.69 4.85 -14.62
C GLY A 40 25.89 5.16 -16.10
N LYS A 41 26.27 4.14 -16.89
CA LYS A 41 26.19 4.18 -18.36
C LYS A 41 24.72 4.26 -18.74
N SER A 42 24.36 5.31 -19.47
CA SER A 42 23.07 5.43 -20.14
C SER A 42 22.91 4.26 -21.12
N TYR A 43 22.09 3.28 -20.74
CA TYR A 43 21.79 2.14 -21.60
C TYR A 43 20.62 2.55 -22.51
N THR A 44 20.94 3.03 -23.71
CA THR A 44 19.95 3.18 -24.77
C THR A 44 19.67 1.78 -25.32
N LYS A 45 18.52 1.19 -25.00
CA LYS A 45 18.05 -0.03 -25.68
C LYS A 45 17.89 0.30 -27.16
N LYS A 46 18.83 -0.15 -27.99
CA LYS A 46 18.62 -0.22 -29.44
C LYS A 46 17.41 -1.14 -29.66
N ALA A 47 16.38 -0.60 -30.29
CA ALA A 47 15.28 -1.41 -30.80
C ALA A 47 15.88 -2.44 -31.76
N LYS A 48 15.58 -3.73 -31.54
CA LYS A 48 15.90 -4.78 -32.49
C LYS A 48 15.15 -4.50 -33.80
N PRO A 49 15.80 -4.66 -34.98
CA PRO A 49 15.07 -4.63 -36.22
C PRO A 49 13.95 -5.68 -36.17
N VAL A 50 12.76 -5.27 -36.58
CA VAL A 50 11.65 -6.19 -36.81
C VAL A 50 12.04 -6.99 -38.05
N GLU A 51 12.41 -8.25 -37.88
CA GLU A 51 12.49 -9.20 -38.99
C GLU A 51 11.06 -9.43 -39.52
N GLU A 52 10.83 -9.15 -40.77
CA GLU A 52 9.61 -9.53 -41.49
C GLU A 52 9.44 -11.06 -41.37
N PRO A 53 8.23 -11.54 -41.03
CA PRO A 53 7.99 -12.97 -40.97
C PRO A 53 8.13 -13.61 -42.34
N ALA A 54 9.06 -14.57 -42.46
CA ALA A 54 9.16 -15.43 -43.62
C ALA A 54 7.83 -16.19 -43.85
N PRO A 55 7.44 -16.45 -45.14
CA PRO A 55 6.19 -17.12 -45.44
C PRO A 55 6.16 -18.54 -44.82
N ALA A 56 5.03 -18.82 -44.15
CA ALA A 56 4.80 -20.07 -43.47
C ALA A 56 4.95 -21.29 -44.42
N PRO A 57 5.70 -22.33 -44.04
CA PRO A 57 5.67 -23.62 -44.75
C PRO A 57 4.31 -24.30 -44.57
N ALA A 58 3.85 -24.95 -45.67
CA ALA A 58 2.58 -25.67 -45.71
C ALA A 58 2.42 -26.67 -44.55
N PRO A 59 1.19 -26.91 -44.03
CA PRO A 59 0.95 -27.74 -42.92
C PRO A 59 1.29 -29.22 -43.20
N LYS A 60 2.35 -29.73 -42.57
CA LYS A 60 2.55 -31.17 -42.43
C LYS A 60 1.47 -31.68 -41.48
N GLN A 61 0.69 -32.66 -41.94
CA GLN A 61 -0.21 -33.41 -41.10
C GLN A 61 0.59 -34.11 -40.00
N GLU A 62 0.54 -33.56 -38.80
CA GLU A 62 1.15 -34.16 -37.63
C GLU A 62 0.19 -35.22 -37.08
N TYR A 63 0.70 -36.47 -37.02
CA TYR A 63 0.03 -37.59 -36.37
C TYR A 63 -0.30 -37.22 -34.94
N VAL A 64 -1.58 -36.95 -34.67
CA VAL A 64 -2.06 -36.69 -33.30
C VAL A 64 -2.05 -38.01 -32.53
N ALA A 65 -1.02 -38.26 -31.74
CA ALA A 65 -1.07 -39.25 -30.71
C ALA A 65 -2.24 -38.92 -29.76
N PRO A 66 -3.00 -39.93 -29.27
CA PRO A 66 -4.08 -39.66 -28.35
C PRO A 66 -3.56 -38.91 -27.13
N LYS A 67 -4.09 -37.69 -26.93
CA LYS A 67 -3.80 -36.83 -25.80
C LYS A 67 -4.06 -37.60 -24.50
N PRO A 68 -3.07 -37.75 -23.60
CA PRO A 68 -3.36 -38.33 -22.29
C PRO A 68 -4.52 -37.58 -21.65
N GLU A 69 -5.50 -38.30 -21.15
CA GLU A 69 -6.60 -37.71 -20.38
C GLU A 69 -6.00 -36.78 -19.31
N PRO A 70 -6.53 -35.55 -19.17
CA PRO A 70 -6.04 -34.64 -18.15
C PRO A 70 -6.22 -35.32 -16.80
N LYS A 71 -5.08 -35.56 -16.12
CA LYS A 71 -5.12 -35.88 -14.68
C LYS A 71 -6.07 -34.88 -14.02
N PRO A 72 -7.01 -35.32 -13.17
CA PRO A 72 -7.87 -34.40 -12.48
C PRO A 72 -6.97 -33.34 -11.81
N ALA A 73 -7.18 -32.09 -12.18
CA ALA A 73 -6.51 -30.95 -11.56
C ALA A 73 -6.70 -31.12 -10.03
N PRO A 74 -5.68 -30.85 -9.22
CA PRO A 74 -5.87 -30.84 -7.79
C PRO A 74 -7.09 -29.96 -7.53
N VAL A 75 -8.09 -30.50 -6.84
CA VAL A 75 -9.23 -29.74 -6.38
C VAL A 75 -8.63 -28.62 -5.53
N GLU A 76 -8.54 -27.41 -6.10
CA GLU A 76 -8.21 -26.23 -5.33
C GLU A 76 -9.26 -26.18 -4.23
N LYS A 77 -8.87 -26.53 -3.01
CA LYS A 77 -9.66 -26.26 -1.84
C LYS A 77 -9.93 -24.76 -1.90
N LYS A 78 -11.17 -24.39 -2.18
CA LYS A 78 -11.62 -23.00 -2.15
C LYS A 78 -11.22 -22.51 -0.77
N VAL A 79 -10.10 -21.77 -0.71
CA VAL A 79 -9.62 -21.20 0.55
C VAL A 79 -10.68 -20.20 0.93
N GLU A 80 -11.45 -20.51 1.96
CA GLU A 80 -12.38 -19.54 2.52
C GLU A 80 -11.55 -18.36 3.01
N GLU A 81 -11.84 -17.18 2.51
CA GLU A 81 -11.17 -15.94 2.85
C GLU A 81 -12.18 -14.98 3.44
N ILE A 82 -11.80 -14.34 4.53
CA ILE A 82 -12.60 -13.24 5.11
C ILE A 82 -11.81 -11.94 5.05
N ARG A 83 -12.45 -10.88 4.55
CA ARG A 83 -11.93 -9.52 4.59
C ARG A 83 -12.81 -8.66 5.48
N ARG A 84 -12.18 -7.84 6.35
CA ARG A 84 -12.86 -6.81 7.16
C ARG A 84 -12.04 -5.55 7.19
N ASP A 85 -12.73 -4.43 7.05
CA ASP A 85 -12.16 -3.09 6.96
C ASP A 85 -12.53 -2.29 8.22
N ILE A 86 -11.52 -1.88 8.98
CA ILE A 86 -11.66 -1.11 10.23
C ILE A 86 -11.35 0.35 9.94
N PHE A 87 -12.35 1.21 10.07
CA PHE A 87 -12.23 2.63 9.78
C PHE A 87 -11.83 3.46 10.99
N PHE A 88 -11.10 4.55 10.72
CA PHE A 88 -10.62 5.46 11.75
C PHE A 88 -11.01 6.90 11.46
N THR A 89 -11.19 7.66 12.52
CA THR A 89 -11.33 9.11 12.41
C THR A 89 -10.02 9.78 12.04
N ILE A 90 -10.10 11.03 11.57
CA ILE A 90 -8.92 11.82 11.21
C ILE A 90 -7.92 11.88 12.37
N ASN A 91 -6.64 11.78 12.06
CA ASN A 91 -5.53 11.82 13.03
C ASN A 91 -5.70 10.85 14.22
N SER A 92 -6.43 9.75 14.04
CA SER A 92 -6.69 8.75 15.09
C SER A 92 -6.29 7.35 14.64
N TYR A 93 -5.84 6.57 15.62
CA TYR A 93 -5.63 5.12 15.55
C TYR A 93 -6.45 4.37 16.62
N LYS A 94 -7.37 5.07 17.29
CA LYS A 94 -8.30 4.46 18.25
C LYS A 94 -9.40 3.73 17.50
N ILE A 95 -9.58 2.46 17.80
CA ILE A 95 -10.65 1.63 17.22
C ILE A 95 -11.97 2.03 17.91
N ALA A 96 -12.96 2.41 17.09
CA ALA A 96 -14.28 2.72 17.61
C ALA A 96 -14.97 1.44 18.10
N PRO A 97 -15.82 1.52 19.16
CA PRO A 97 -16.56 0.34 19.65
C PRO A 97 -17.41 -0.35 18.56
N SER A 98 -17.94 0.41 17.60
CA SER A 98 -18.68 -0.12 16.45
C SER A 98 -17.85 -1.01 15.54
N GLU A 99 -16.53 -0.79 15.48
CA GLU A 99 -15.62 -1.57 14.64
C GLU A 99 -15.21 -2.90 15.29
N ASP A 100 -15.43 -3.06 16.61
CA ASP A 100 -15.07 -4.27 17.35
C ASP A 100 -15.79 -5.52 16.83
N ALA A 101 -17.03 -5.38 16.37
CA ALA A 101 -17.80 -6.48 15.80
C ALA A 101 -17.10 -7.11 14.57
N LYS A 102 -16.52 -6.28 13.70
CA LYS A 102 -15.78 -6.73 12.52
C LYS A 102 -14.50 -7.50 12.90
N ILE A 103 -13.85 -7.07 13.98
CA ILE A 103 -12.67 -7.79 14.50
C ILE A 103 -13.08 -9.17 15.03
N ARG A 104 -14.20 -9.26 15.75
CA ARG A 104 -14.74 -10.54 16.24
C ARG A 104 -15.04 -11.51 15.11
N GLU A 105 -15.61 -11.05 14.00
CA GLU A 105 -15.86 -11.92 12.85
C GLU A 105 -14.58 -12.56 12.30
N VAL A 106 -13.47 -11.80 12.27
CA VAL A 106 -12.17 -12.36 11.88
C VAL A 106 -11.64 -13.33 12.93
N VAL A 107 -11.83 -13.04 14.22
CA VAL A 107 -11.46 -13.95 15.33
C VAL A 107 -12.24 -15.25 15.25
N ASP A 108 -13.54 -15.18 15.01
CA ASP A 108 -14.40 -16.35 14.86
C ASP A 108 -13.98 -17.20 13.65
N PHE A 109 -13.61 -16.55 12.54
CA PHE A 109 -13.06 -17.23 11.38
C PHE A 109 -11.75 -17.95 11.70
N LEU A 110 -10.83 -17.27 12.38
CA LEU A 110 -9.56 -17.86 12.81
C LEU A 110 -9.74 -19.01 13.82
N GLY A 111 -10.80 -18.95 14.64
CA GLY A 111 -11.18 -20.02 15.56
C GLY A 111 -11.68 -21.28 14.85
N LYS A 112 -12.44 -21.10 13.77
CA LYS A 112 -12.94 -22.19 12.93
C LYS A 112 -11.87 -22.79 12.02
N ASN A 113 -10.82 -22.00 11.70
CA ASN A 113 -9.74 -22.35 10.78
C ASN A 113 -8.38 -22.25 11.50
N PRO A 114 -7.92 -23.28 12.23
CA PRO A 114 -6.69 -23.21 13.02
C PRO A 114 -5.42 -22.89 12.20
N GLU A 115 -5.38 -23.31 10.93
CA GLU A 115 -4.24 -23.09 10.02
C GLU A 115 -4.28 -21.70 9.35
N ALA A 116 -5.42 -21.01 9.41
CA ALA A 116 -5.57 -19.70 8.77
C ALA A 116 -4.70 -18.63 9.45
N LYS A 117 -4.17 -17.74 8.64
CA LYS A 117 -3.38 -16.57 9.08
C LYS A 117 -4.10 -15.29 8.69
N VAL A 118 -3.87 -14.23 9.42
CA VAL A 118 -4.44 -12.91 9.12
C VAL A 118 -3.33 -11.93 8.76
N VAL A 119 -3.53 -11.21 7.66
CA VAL A 119 -2.70 -10.07 7.26
C VAL A 119 -3.46 -8.80 7.65
N VAL A 120 -2.81 -7.94 8.41
CA VAL A 120 -3.35 -6.68 8.93
C VAL A 120 -2.57 -5.53 8.29
N THR A 121 -3.19 -4.83 7.34
CA THR A 121 -2.53 -3.76 6.59
C THR A 121 -3.14 -2.40 6.92
N GLY A 122 -2.33 -1.49 7.46
CA GLY A 122 -2.73 -0.13 7.80
C GLY A 122 -2.55 0.85 6.65
N TYR A 123 -3.50 1.78 6.52
CA TYR A 123 -3.52 2.82 5.50
C TYR A 123 -3.81 4.19 6.10
N ALA A 124 -3.42 5.23 5.37
CA ALA A 124 -3.72 6.62 5.67
C ALA A 124 -4.24 7.33 4.41
N ASP A 125 -5.08 8.34 4.61
CA ASP A 125 -5.59 9.16 3.53
C ASP A 125 -4.53 10.12 2.98
N LYS A 126 -4.57 10.39 1.68
CA LYS A 126 -3.68 11.33 0.99
C LYS A 126 -3.98 12.81 1.32
N GLY A 127 -5.23 13.10 1.68
CA GLY A 127 -5.73 14.47 1.82
C GLY A 127 -5.27 15.16 3.09
N THR A 128 -4.66 14.45 4.04
CA THR A 128 -4.20 15.02 5.30
C THR A 128 -2.80 14.56 5.66
N GLY A 129 -2.08 15.43 6.35
CA GLY A 129 -0.71 15.15 6.78
C GLY A 129 0.30 15.18 5.63
N ASN A 130 1.49 14.71 5.90
CA ASN A 130 2.55 14.45 4.94
C ASN A 130 2.94 12.97 4.95
N GLU A 131 3.79 12.54 4.02
CA GLU A 131 4.18 11.14 3.87
C GLU A 131 4.66 10.53 5.19
N ARG A 132 5.57 11.22 5.90
CA ARG A 132 6.12 10.77 7.18
C ARG A 132 5.05 10.62 8.29
N ILE A 133 4.06 11.53 8.31
CA ILE A 133 2.95 11.47 9.26
C ILE A 133 2.03 10.30 8.89
N ASN A 134 1.72 10.16 7.60
CA ASN A 134 0.84 9.12 7.09
C ASN A 134 1.44 7.72 7.27
N ASP A 135 2.74 7.53 7.07
CA ASP A 135 3.41 6.27 7.37
C ASP A 135 3.29 5.91 8.85
N ARG A 136 3.55 6.88 9.73
CA ARG A 136 3.46 6.66 11.18
C ARG A 136 2.03 6.36 11.65
N ILE A 137 1.01 7.06 11.12
CA ILE A 137 -0.37 6.83 11.56
C ILE A 137 -0.92 5.52 11.00
N ALA A 138 -0.57 5.15 9.77
CA ALA A 138 -0.94 3.88 9.18
C ALA A 138 -0.35 2.70 9.97
N ALA A 139 0.92 2.77 10.36
CA ALA A 139 1.56 1.78 11.21
C ALA A 139 0.86 1.68 12.59
N LYS A 140 0.53 2.81 13.23
CA LYS A 140 -0.19 2.82 14.51
C LYS A 140 -1.60 2.22 14.40
N ARG A 141 -2.28 2.39 13.27
CA ARG A 141 -3.59 1.78 13.02
C ARG A 141 -3.49 0.26 12.89
N ALA A 142 -2.51 -0.24 12.12
CA ALA A 142 -2.24 -1.67 12.04
C ALA A 142 -1.90 -2.24 13.43
N ALA A 143 -0.95 -1.62 14.13
CA ALA A 143 -0.55 -2.04 15.47
C ALA A 143 -1.72 -2.06 16.47
N ALA A 144 -2.66 -1.11 16.39
CA ALA A 144 -3.84 -1.09 17.26
C ALA A 144 -4.74 -2.31 17.03
N VAL A 145 -4.94 -2.72 15.78
CA VAL A 145 -5.70 -3.92 15.44
C VAL A 145 -4.96 -5.19 15.88
N VAL A 146 -3.65 -5.28 15.61
CA VAL A 146 -2.80 -6.40 16.04
C VAL A 146 -2.82 -6.52 17.57
N TRP A 147 -2.76 -5.41 18.29
CA TRP A 147 -2.87 -5.40 19.76
C TRP A 147 -4.21 -5.99 20.23
N MET A 148 -5.32 -5.62 19.58
CA MET A 148 -6.63 -6.20 19.92
C MET A 148 -6.67 -7.71 19.64
N LEU A 149 -6.19 -8.15 18.49
CA LEU A 149 -6.15 -9.57 18.13
C LEU A 149 -5.31 -10.37 19.14
N THR A 150 -4.14 -9.85 19.54
CA THR A 150 -3.22 -10.57 20.44
C THR A 150 -3.60 -10.45 21.92
N LYS A 151 -3.97 -9.25 22.39
CA LYS A 151 -4.17 -9.00 23.84
C LYS A 151 -5.60 -9.18 24.29
N LYS A 152 -6.57 -8.83 23.46
CA LYS A 152 -8.00 -8.97 23.81
C LYS A 152 -8.55 -10.35 23.40
N TYR A 153 -8.14 -10.84 22.22
CA TYR A 153 -8.68 -12.07 21.66
C TYR A 153 -7.70 -13.25 21.68
N ASN A 154 -6.50 -13.07 22.24
CA ASN A 154 -5.47 -14.11 22.42
C ASN A 154 -5.09 -14.87 21.15
N ILE A 155 -5.13 -14.22 19.98
CA ILE A 155 -4.65 -14.81 18.73
C ILE A 155 -3.11 -14.85 18.78
N PRO A 156 -2.46 -16.01 18.51
CA PRO A 156 -1.01 -16.12 18.49
C PRO A 156 -0.39 -15.20 17.42
N SER A 157 0.71 -14.55 17.79
CA SER A 157 1.42 -13.59 16.91
C SER A 157 1.94 -14.24 15.63
N GLU A 158 2.24 -15.54 15.66
CA GLU A 158 2.71 -16.32 14.49
C GLU A 158 1.65 -16.43 13.38
N ARG A 159 0.38 -16.20 13.76
CA ARG A 159 -0.76 -16.19 12.84
C ARG A 159 -1.09 -14.80 12.29
N ILE A 160 -0.38 -13.76 12.73
CA ILE A 160 -0.66 -12.37 12.37
C ILE A 160 0.54 -11.81 11.62
N THR A 161 0.29 -11.26 10.42
CA THR A 161 1.27 -10.47 9.67
C THR A 161 0.83 -9.02 9.69
N GLU A 162 1.68 -8.13 10.18
CA GLU A 162 1.43 -6.69 10.23
C GLU A 162 2.12 -5.98 9.06
N GLU A 163 1.37 -5.14 8.34
CA GLU A 163 1.86 -4.31 7.25
C GLU A 163 1.37 -2.87 7.38
N SER A 164 2.11 -1.94 6.76
CA SER A 164 1.71 -0.54 6.64
C SER A 164 2.05 -0.01 5.25
N LYS A 165 1.09 0.62 4.60
CA LYS A 165 1.25 1.20 3.24
C LYS A 165 1.24 2.73 3.26
N GLY A 166 1.06 3.36 4.43
CA GLY A 166 0.96 4.81 4.52
C GLY A 166 -0.18 5.36 3.66
N ALA A 167 0.09 6.44 2.95
CA ALA A 167 -0.82 7.02 1.95
C ALA A 167 -0.44 6.68 0.50
N ARG A 168 0.56 5.81 0.30
CA ARG A 168 1.06 5.44 -1.03
C ARG A 168 0.04 4.61 -1.82
N VAL A 169 -0.77 3.86 -1.13
CA VAL A 169 -1.86 3.06 -1.70
C VAL A 169 -3.18 3.57 -1.12
N GLN A 170 -4.13 3.83 -1.99
CA GLN A 170 -5.48 4.29 -1.62
C GLN A 170 -6.47 3.19 -2.03
N PRO A 171 -6.86 2.29 -1.10
CA PRO A 171 -7.74 1.17 -1.41
C PRO A 171 -9.18 1.57 -1.74
N PHE A 172 -9.57 2.81 -1.38
CA PHE A 172 -10.91 3.34 -1.62
C PHE A 172 -10.85 4.63 -2.44
N ALA A 173 -11.91 4.88 -3.21
CA ALA A 173 -12.04 6.10 -4.01
C ALA A 173 -12.21 7.34 -3.14
N GLU A 174 -13.00 7.22 -2.07
CA GLU A 174 -13.22 8.30 -1.12
C GLU A 174 -12.02 8.48 -0.20
N ASN A 175 -11.47 9.70 -0.16
CA ASN A 175 -10.26 9.99 0.61
C ASN A 175 -10.41 9.64 2.10
N ALA A 176 -11.59 9.90 2.68
CA ALA A 176 -11.86 9.63 4.09
C ALA A 176 -11.83 8.13 4.44
N GLU A 177 -12.24 7.28 3.51
CA GLU A 177 -12.27 5.82 3.70
C GLU A 177 -10.88 5.19 3.70
N ASN A 178 -9.87 5.91 3.19
CA ASN A 178 -8.48 5.46 3.25
C ASN A 178 -7.85 5.58 4.65
N ARG A 179 -8.59 6.10 5.63
CA ARG A 179 -8.24 5.99 7.05
C ARG A 179 -8.69 4.63 7.59
N VAL A 180 -8.02 3.58 7.17
CA VAL A 180 -8.49 2.20 7.34
C VAL A 180 -7.35 1.25 7.71
N THR A 181 -7.69 0.16 8.38
CA THR A 181 -6.88 -1.05 8.47
C THR A 181 -7.68 -2.20 7.88
N ILE A 182 -7.12 -2.85 6.89
CA ILE A 182 -7.73 -4.00 6.20
C ILE A 182 -7.18 -5.27 6.82
N MET A 183 -8.07 -6.16 7.26
CA MET A 183 -7.75 -7.51 7.71
C MET A 183 -8.19 -8.51 6.65
N ILE A 184 -7.28 -9.39 6.25
CA ILE A 184 -7.57 -10.51 5.35
C ILE A 184 -7.10 -11.78 6.03
N ALA A 185 -8.02 -12.68 6.36
CA ALA A 185 -7.70 -13.97 6.93
C ALA A 185 -8.00 -15.10 5.93
N LYS A 186 -7.05 -16.01 5.75
CA LYS A 186 -7.09 -17.13 4.82
C LYS A 186 -6.25 -18.31 5.31
#